data_d13f4fe58e77f0b554bca44d3dd5696a
#
_entry.id   d13f4fe58e77f0b554bca44d3dd5696a
#
_cell.length_a   1.000
_cell.length_b   1.000
_cell.length_c   1.000
_cell.angle_alpha   90.00
_cell.angle_beta   90.00
_cell.angle_gamma   90.00
#
_symmetry.space_group_name_H-M   'P 1'
#
loop_
_entity.id
_entity.type
_entity.pdbx_description
1 polymer ?
#
loop_
_entity_poly.entity_id
_entity_poly.type
_entity_poly.pdbx_seq_one_letter_code
_entity_poly.pdbx_strand_id
1 'polypeptide(L)'
;MAGPIHDFLLVFLGSGLILGGLGVVLLTNPIYSAFSLGFVLICISLFYILSNSPFVAAAQLLIYVGAVNVLIIFAVMFMNGSDYSNDFHLNLWTIGDGVTSLVCTSIFLSLLTTILDTSWYGIIWTTRSNQIIEQDLISNSQQIGIHLSTDFFLPFELISIILLVALIGAIAVARQ
;
A
#
# COMPACT_ATOMS: atom_id res chain seq x y z
N MET A 1 10.94 0.79 -23.16
CA MET A 1 12.28 1.43 -23.01
C MET A 1 12.21 2.31 -21.77
N ALA A 2 12.79 1.88 -20.66
CA ALA A 2 12.94 2.71 -19.47
C ALA A 2 14.01 3.76 -19.78
N GLY A 3 13.61 5.00 -20.00
CA GLY A 3 14.53 6.11 -20.19
C GLY A 3 15.07 6.60 -18.84
N PRO A 4 16.15 7.37 -18.81
CA PRO A 4 16.75 7.90 -17.58
C PRO A 4 15.75 8.68 -16.70
N ILE A 5 14.69 9.22 -17.31
CA ILE A 5 13.59 9.90 -16.62
C ILE A 5 12.76 8.92 -15.79
N HIS A 6 12.52 7.71 -16.30
CA HIS A 6 11.77 6.68 -15.59
C HIS A 6 12.51 6.22 -14.32
N ASP A 7 13.82 5.99 -14.44
CA ASP A 7 14.65 5.58 -13.31
C ASP A 7 14.75 6.69 -12.25
N PHE A 8 14.87 7.93 -12.68
CA PHE A 8 14.84 9.09 -11.78
C PHE A 8 13.52 9.21 -11.01
N LEU A 9 12.38 9.08 -11.70
CA LEU A 9 11.05 9.11 -11.08
C LEU A 9 10.87 7.95 -10.09
N LEU A 10 11.40 6.77 -10.41
CA LEU A 10 11.31 5.59 -9.56
C LEU A 10 12.06 5.79 -8.24
N VAL A 11 13.28 6.33 -8.30
CA VAL A 11 14.09 6.66 -7.11
C VAL A 11 13.43 7.77 -6.30
N PHE A 12 12.89 8.80 -6.95
CA PHE A 12 12.22 9.90 -6.30
C PHE A 12 10.96 9.43 -5.56
N LEU A 13 10.11 8.64 -6.19
CA LEU A 13 8.91 8.07 -5.56
C LEU A 13 9.26 7.08 -4.45
N GLY A 14 10.30 6.26 -4.65
CA GLY A 14 10.80 5.34 -3.63
C GLY A 14 11.29 6.07 -2.38
N SER A 15 12.02 7.16 -2.55
CA SER A 15 12.43 8.01 -1.41
C SER A 15 11.24 8.65 -0.71
N GLY A 16 10.23 9.09 -1.46
CA GLY A 16 8.97 9.62 -0.92
C GLY A 16 8.20 8.59 -0.09
N LEU A 17 8.18 7.33 -0.54
CA LEU A 17 7.57 6.22 0.21
C LEU A 17 8.27 5.97 1.55
N ILE A 18 9.60 5.95 1.55
CA ILE A 18 10.39 5.72 2.78
C ILE A 18 10.20 6.88 3.76
N LEU A 19 10.36 8.12 3.30
CA LEU A 19 10.21 9.30 4.14
C LEU A 19 8.79 9.46 4.67
N GLY A 20 7.79 9.27 3.82
CA GLY A 20 6.40 9.31 4.21
C GLY A 20 6.03 8.18 5.19
N GLY A 21 6.52 6.96 4.95
CA GLY A 21 6.33 5.83 5.86
C GLY A 21 6.96 6.05 7.24
N LEU A 22 8.17 6.61 7.28
CA LEU A 22 8.78 7.05 8.54
C LEU A 22 7.96 8.14 9.21
N GLY A 23 7.42 9.09 8.45
CA GLY A 23 6.52 10.12 8.97
C GLY A 23 5.28 9.53 9.64
N VAL A 24 4.66 8.51 9.08
CA VAL A 24 3.49 7.83 9.68
C VAL A 24 3.83 7.26 11.06
N VAL A 25 5.01 6.70 11.23
CA VAL A 25 5.42 6.00 12.46
C VAL A 25 5.98 6.96 13.51
N LEU A 26 6.77 7.95 13.09
CA LEU A 26 7.50 8.84 13.99
C LEU A 26 6.66 10.01 14.52
N LEU A 27 5.61 10.41 13.77
CA LEU A 27 4.75 11.50 14.21
C LEU A 27 3.84 11.07 15.36
N THR A 28 3.99 11.71 16.49
CA THR A 28 3.20 11.46 17.71
C THR A 28 1.76 11.96 17.58
N ASN A 29 1.55 13.00 16.79
CA ASN A 29 0.22 13.56 16.58
C ASN A 29 -0.52 12.75 15.49
N PRO A 30 -1.67 12.12 15.82
CA PRO A 30 -2.39 11.24 14.90
C PRO A 30 -2.92 11.95 13.65
N ILE A 31 -3.17 13.26 13.72
CA ILE A 31 -3.61 14.04 12.55
C ILE A 31 -2.48 14.12 11.51
N TYR A 32 -1.26 14.49 11.93
CA TYR A 32 -0.12 14.56 11.02
C TYR A 32 0.28 13.19 10.49
N SER A 33 0.17 12.14 11.32
CA SER A 33 0.39 10.76 10.90
C SER A 33 -0.61 10.34 9.80
N ALA A 34 -1.89 10.67 9.94
CA ALA A 34 -2.91 10.38 8.94
C ALA A 34 -2.68 11.14 7.61
N PHE A 35 -2.22 12.40 7.67
CA PHE A 35 -1.82 13.14 6.46
C PHE A 35 -0.58 12.54 5.80
N SER A 36 0.41 12.13 6.58
CA SER A 36 1.60 11.45 6.08
C SER A 36 1.24 10.12 5.40
N LEU A 37 0.29 9.35 5.97
CA LEU A 37 -0.26 8.15 5.36
C LEU A 37 -0.89 8.46 3.99
N GLY A 38 -1.70 9.52 3.90
CA GLY A 38 -2.29 9.95 2.63
C GLY A 38 -1.24 10.26 1.56
N PHE A 39 -0.16 10.92 1.93
CA PHE A 39 0.96 11.21 1.03
C PHE A 39 1.62 9.92 0.53
N VAL A 40 1.88 8.95 1.41
CA VAL A 40 2.43 7.63 1.04
C VAL A 40 1.51 6.91 0.05
N LEU A 41 0.20 6.90 0.29
CA LEU A 41 -0.77 6.25 -0.58
C LEU A 41 -0.82 6.88 -1.98
N ILE A 42 -0.65 8.19 -2.09
CA ILE A 42 -0.51 8.88 -3.39
C ILE A 42 0.78 8.45 -4.09
N CYS A 43 1.91 8.40 -3.39
CA CYS A 43 3.17 7.93 -3.95
C CYS A 43 3.07 6.49 -4.48
N ILE A 44 2.36 5.61 -3.76
CA ILE A 44 2.08 4.23 -4.21
C ILE A 44 1.27 4.23 -5.50
N SER A 45 0.25 5.08 -5.63
CA SER A 45 -0.55 5.18 -6.85
C SER A 45 0.29 5.63 -8.05
N LEU A 46 1.16 6.61 -7.86
CA LEU A 46 2.10 7.05 -8.90
C LEU A 46 3.09 5.95 -9.28
N PHE A 47 3.51 5.15 -8.31
CA PHE A 47 4.36 3.98 -8.56
C PHE A 47 3.66 2.93 -9.42
N TYR A 48 2.35 2.69 -9.22
CA TYR A 48 1.55 1.80 -10.07
C TYR A 48 1.44 2.33 -11.50
N ILE A 49 1.35 3.65 -11.69
CA ILE A 49 1.36 4.24 -13.06
C ILE A 49 2.69 3.96 -13.75
N LEU A 50 3.82 4.14 -13.04
CA LEU A 50 5.14 3.82 -13.57
C LEU A 50 5.30 2.34 -13.92
N SER A 51 4.62 1.45 -13.18
CA SER A 51 4.60 0.00 -13.42
C SER A 51 3.63 -0.43 -14.53
N ASN A 52 3.13 0.49 -15.36
CA ASN A 52 2.16 0.20 -16.43
C ASN A 52 0.84 -0.44 -15.95
N SER A 53 0.41 -0.14 -14.73
CA SER A 53 -0.84 -0.66 -14.14
C SER A 53 -1.82 0.48 -13.82
N PRO A 54 -2.35 1.20 -14.82
CA PRO A 54 -3.17 2.39 -14.61
C PRO A 54 -4.50 2.10 -13.91
N PHE A 55 -5.09 0.92 -14.13
CA PHE A 55 -6.32 0.51 -13.46
C PHE A 55 -6.13 0.37 -11.94
N VAL A 56 -5.05 -0.29 -11.53
CA VAL A 56 -4.71 -0.46 -10.10
C VAL A 56 -4.39 0.89 -9.45
N ALA A 57 -3.70 1.78 -10.17
CA ALA A 57 -3.43 3.13 -9.71
C ALA A 57 -4.70 3.94 -9.47
N ALA A 58 -5.67 3.86 -10.37
CA ALA A 58 -6.95 4.52 -10.23
C ALA A 58 -7.75 3.97 -9.04
N ALA A 59 -7.79 2.65 -8.87
CA ALA A 59 -8.41 2.00 -7.72
C ALA A 59 -7.75 2.41 -6.40
N GLN A 60 -6.43 2.50 -6.37
CA GLN A 60 -5.65 2.97 -5.21
C GLN A 60 -6.04 4.39 -4.81
N LEU A 61 -6.11 5.31 -5.77
CA LEU A 61 -6.52 6.69 -5.49
C LEU A 61 -7.96 6.78 -5.02
N LEU A 62 -8.87 6.09 -5.68
CA LEU A 62 -10.29 6.19 -5.36
C LEU A 62 -10.64 5.58 -4.01
N ILE A 63 -10.13 4.39 -3.73
CA ILE A 63 -10.51 3.60 -2.54
C ILE A 63 -9.62 3.99 -1.35
N TYR A 64 -8.30 3.91 -1.48
CA TYR A 64 -7.40 4.11 -0.35
C TYR A 64 -7.21 5.58 -0.01
N VAL A 65 -6.96 6.44 -0.99
CA VAL A 65 -6.78 7.87 -0.73
C VAL A 65 -8.13 8.54 -0.53
N GLY A 66 -9.08 8.33 -1.43
CA GLY A 66 -10.36 9.03 -1.45
C GLY A 66 -11.34 8.58 -0.37
N ALA A 67 -11.48 7.28 -0.11
CA ALA A 67 -12.44 6.78 0.86
C ALA A 67 -11.81 6.49 2.22
N VAL A 68 -10.82 5.60 2.27
CA VAL A 68 -10.30 5.08 3.55
C VAL A 68 -9.50 6.15 4.30
N ASN A 69 -8.56 6.82 3.64
CA ASN A 69 -7.72 7.81 4.29
C ASN A 69 -8.50 9.05 4.73
N VAL A 70 -9.46 9.51 3.92
CA VAL A 70 -10.34 10.62 4.29
C VAL A 70 -11.20 10.25 5.50
N LEU A 71 -11.71 9.02 5.55
CA LEU A 71 -12.47 8.53 6.70
C LEU A 71 -11.60 8.50 7.97
N ILE A 72 -10.35 8.04 7.85
CA ILE A 72 -9.39 8.02 8.97
C ILE A 72 -9.12 9.44 9.47
N ILE A 73 -8.82 10.39 8.57
CA ILE A 73 -8.56 11.80 8.93
C ILE A 73 -9.77 12.38 9.65
N PHE A 74 -10.97 12.11 9.14
CA PHE A 74 -12.21 12.58 9.74
C PHE A 74 -12.42 11.98 11.14
N ALA A 75 -12.24 10.67 11.30
CA ALA A 75 -12.36 10.00 12.58
C ALA A 75 -11.34 10.54 13.61
N VAL A 76 -10.09 10.72 13.21
CA VAL A 76 -9.03 11.25 14.06
C VAL A 76 -9.31 12.71 14.46
N MET A 77 -9.85 13.51 13.56
CA MET A 77 -10.21 14.90 13.84
C MET A 77 -11.29 14.97 14.96
N PHE A 78 -12.25 14.04 14.98
CA PHE A 78 -13.25 13.98 16.05
C PHE A 78 -12.70 13.48 17.39
N MET A 79 -11.70 12.61 17.36
CA MET A 79 -11.10 12.05 18.57
C MET A 79 -10.12 12.99 19.26
N ASN A 80 -9.62 14.01 18.55
CA ASN A 80 -8.53 14.89 19.01
C ASN A 80 -8.99 16.01 19.99
N GLY A 81 -10.09 15.80 20.70
CA GLY A 81 -10.61 16.75 21.72
C GLY A 81 -9.97 16.66 23.10
N SER A 82 -9.04 15.77 23.36
CA SER A 82 -8.38 15.62 24.66
C SER A 82 -6.85 15.73 24.53
N ASP A 83 -6.34 16.78 25.11
CA ASP A 83 -4.95 17.08 25.50
C ASP A 83 -3.88 16.02 25.16
N TYR A 84 -3.29 16.15 23.97
CA TYR A 84 -1.97 15.59 23.74
C TYR A 84 -0.95 16.52 24.40
N SER A 85 -0.67 16.28 25.67
CA SER A 85 0.49 16.83 26.33
C SER A 85 1.74 16.47 25.52
N ASN A 86 2.53 17.49 25.18
CA ASN A 86 3.79 17.41 24.45
C ASN A 86 4.88 16.68 25.21
N ASP A 87 4.63 15.49 25.67
CA ASP A 87 5.67 14.64 26.22
C ASP A 87 6.29 13.80 25.10
N PHE A 88 7.15 14.45 24.33
CA PHE A 88 8.10 13.79 23.44
C PHE A 88 9.16 13.08 24.31
N HIS A 89 8.71 12.13 25.12
CA HIS A 89 9.60 11.21 25.78
C HIS A 89 9.95 10.09 24.80
N LEU A 90 11.06 10.28 24.09
CA LEU A 90 11.85 9.19 23.52
C LEU A 90 12.35 8.30 24.68
N ASN A 91 11.44 7.62 25.36
CA ASN A 91 11.79 6.50 26.24
C ASN A 91 12.13 5.30 25.34
N LEU A 92 13.28 5.39 24.70
CA LEU A 92 13.77 4.42 23.73
C LEU A 92 14.19 3.08 24.36
N TRP A 93 13.95 2.85 25.69
CA TRP A 93 14.41 1.61 26.29
C TRP A 93 13.55 1.12 27.46
N THR A 94 12.38 0.63 27.10
CA THR A 94 11.66 -0.34 27.93
C THR A 94 12.06 -1.74 27.44
N ILE A 95 12.17 -2.72 28.33
CA ILE A 95 12.56 -4.12 27.98
C ILE A 95 11.71 -4.70 26.85
N GLY A 96 10.44 -4.28 26.71
CA GLY A 96 9.54 -4.63 25.60
C GLY A 96 10.00 -4.08 24.25
N ASP A 97 10.57 -2.88 24.19
CA ASP A 97 11.03 -2.25 22.95
C ASP A 97 12.28 -2.93 22.39
N GLY A 98 13.12 -3.50 23.25
CA GLY A 98 14.27 -4.27 22.84
C GLY A 98 13.90 -5.56 22.11
N VAL A 99 12.86 -6.26 22.56
CA VAL A 99 12.37 -7.49 21.91
C VAL A 99 11.72 -7.17 20.56
N THR A 100 10.87 -6.14 20.48
CA THR A 100 10.25 -5.72 19.24
C THR A 100 11.28 -5.25 18.22
N SER A 101 12.29 -4.49 18.61
CA SER A 101 13.38 -4.05 17.75
C SER A 101 14.19 -5.25 17.22
N LEU A 102 14.46 -6.26 18.04
CA LEU A 102 15.18 -7.46 17.65
C LEU A 102 14.37 -8.28 16.64
N VAL A 103 13.06 -8.44 16.83
CA VAL A 103 12.17 -9.13 15.90
C VAL A 103 12.09 -8.37 14.57
N CYS A 104 11.90 -7.05 14.59
CA CYS A 104 11.85 -6.23 13.38
C CYS A 104 13.16 -6.30 12.57
N THR A 105 14.31 -6.23 13.25
CA THR A 105 15.63 -6.35 12.59
C THR A 105 15.84 -7.76 12.02
N SER A 106 15.40 -8.81 12.71
CA SER A 106 15.48 -10.18 12.22
C SER A 106 14.64 -10.38 10.96
N ILE A 107 13.41 -9.89 10.95
CA ILE A 107 12.53 -9.95 9.76
C ILE A 107 13.13 -9.14 8.61
N PHE A 108 13.64 -7.95 8.89
CA PHE A 108 14.27 -7.10 7.87
C PHE A 108 15.48 -7.77 7.23
N LEU A 109 16.38 -8.35 8.05
CA LEU A 109 17.54 -9.09 7.56
C LEU A 109 17.12 -10.33 6.75
N SER A 110 16.11 -11.07 7.19
CA SER A 110 15.58 -12.23 6.47
C SER A 110 15.02 -11.83 5.10
N LEU A 111 14.27 -10.74 5.00
CA LEU A 111 13.77 -10.24 3.73
C LEU A 111 14.91 -9.77 2.83
N LEU A 112 15.90 -9.09 3.38
CA LEU A 112 17.04 -8.56 2.63
C LEU A 112 17.89 -9.70 2.04
N THR A 113 18.16 -10.76 2.81
CA THR A 113 18.86 -11.95 2.31
C THR A 113 18.07 -12.66 1.21
N THR A 114 16.74 -12.83 1.39
CA THR A 114 15.89 -13.47 0.39
C THR A 114 15.87 -12.69 -0.92
N ILE A 115 15.79 -11.35 -0.87
CA ILE A 115 15.77 -10.50 -2.06
C ILE A 115 17.11 -10.56 -2.81
N LEU A 116 18.23 -10.56 -2.09
CA LEU A 116 19.56 -10.62 -2.69
C LEU A 116 19.89 -12.01 -3.26
N ASP A 117 19.39 -13.08 -2.65
CA ASP A 117 19.68 -14.47 -3.06
C ASP A 117 18.76 -14.96 -4.19
N THR A 118 17.67 -14.23 -4.47
CA THR A 118 16.74 -14.58 -5.55
C THR A 118 17.35 -14.20 -6.91
N SER A 119 17.48 -15.19 -7.81
CA SER A 119 17.99 -14.95 -9.16
C SER A 119 16.90 -14.32 -10.05
N TRP A 120 16.72 -13.01 -9.93
CA TRP A 120 15.75 -12.22 -10.69
C TRP A 120 15.92 -12.35 -12.21
N TYR A 121 17.12 -12.62 -12.67
CA TYR A 121 17.44 -12.78 -14.09
C TYR A 121 16.67 -13.94 -14.74
N GLY A 122 16.55 -15.07 -14.03
CA GLY A 122 15.80 -16.22 -14.53
C GLY A 122 14.28 -15.95 -14.61
N ILE A 123 13.75 -15.24 -13.64
CA ILE A 123 12.31 -14.89 -13.58
C ILE A 123 11.95 -13.91 -14.70
N ILE A 124 12.77 -12.89 -14.92
CA ILE A 124 12.55 -11.89 -15.98
C ILE A 124 12.59 -12.55 -17.36
N TRP A 125 13.48 -13.51 -17.58
CA TRP A 125 13.60 -14.21 -18.87
C TRP A 125 12.37 -15.08 -19.18
N THR A 126 11.90 -15.83 -18.23
CA THR A 126 10.72 -16.70 -18.39
C THR A 126 9.44 -15.88 -18.59
N THR A 127 9.29 -14.77 -17.87
CA THR A 127 8.12 -13.88 -18.02
C THR A 127 8.12 -13.19 -19.39
N ARG A 128 9.27 -12.76 -19.88
CA ARG A 128 9.39 -12.09 -21.17
C ARG A 128 9.14 -13.01 -22.36
N SER A 129 9.49 -14.29 -22.25
CA SER A 129 9.25 -15.30 -23.27
C SER A 129 7.75 -15.59 -23.47
N ASN A 130 6.94 -15.52 -22.41
CA ASN A 130 5.53 -15.80 -22.46
C ASN A 130 4.66 -14.58 -22.87
N GLN A 131 5.17 -13.37 -22.80
CA GLN A 131 4.44 -12.14 -23.08
C GLN A 131 4.39 -11.74 -24.57
N ILE A 132 5.14 -12.40 -25.45
CA ILE A 132 5.29 -11.96 -26.85
C ILE A 132 4.02 -12.28 -27.70
N ILE A 133 3.08 -13.06 -27.20
CA ILE A 133 1.98 -13.59 -28.04
C ILE A 133 0.63 -12.88 -27.85
N GLU A 134 0.40 -12.09 -26.78
CA GLU A 134 -0.96 -11.64 -26.44
C GLU A 134 -1.18 -10.13 -26.21
N GLN A 135 -0.20 -9.27 -26.39
CA GLN A 135 -0.26 -7.90 -25.82
C GLN A 135 -0.84 -6.78 -26.70
N ASP A 136 -1.24 -7.00 -27.92
CA ASP A 136 -1.52 -5.86 -28.83
C ASP A 136 -2.99 -5.43 -29.01
N LEU A 137 -3.99 -6.09 -28.43
CA LEU A 137 -5.39 -5.80 -28.79
C LEU A 137 -6.37 -5.58 -27.62
N ILE A 138 -6.01 -5.83 -26.38
CA ILE A 138 -6.96 -5.75 -25.25
C ILE A 138 -6.50 -4.73 -24.21
N SER A 139 -7.36 -3.78 -23.86
CA SER A 139 -7.13 -2.83 -22.76
C SER A 139 -6.84 -3.57 -21.43
N ASN A 140 -5.89 -3.08 -20.65
CA ASN A 140 -5.47 -3.66 -19.37
C ASN A 140 -6.66 -3.93 -18.41
N SER A 141 -7.64 -3.03 -18.39
CA SER A 141 -8.85 -3.18 -17.57
C SER A 141 -9.80 -4.26 -18.10
N GLN A 142 -9.88 -4.45 -19.41
CA GLN A 142 -10.69 -5.48 -20.03
C GLN A 142 -10.10 -6.87 -19.79
N GLN A 143 -8.80 -7.00 -19.85
CA GLN A 143 -8.06 -8.24 -19.54
C GLN A 143 -8.28 -8.67 -18.09
N ILE A 144 -8.20 -7.73 -17.13
CA ILE A 144 -8.53 -7.99 -15.73
C ILE A 144 -9.97 -8.47 -15.56
N GLY A 145 -10.92 -7.85 -16.27
CA GLY A 145 -12.33 -8.25 -16.22
C GLY A 145 -12.57 -9.67 -16.73
N ILE A 146 -11.90 -10.07 -17.80
CA ILE A 146 -12.00 -11.44 -18.36
C ILE A 146 -11.41 -12.45 -17.38
N HIS A 147 -10.19 -12.22 -16.87
CA HIS A 147 -9.57 -13.13 -15.91
C HIS A 147 -10.35 -13.23 -14.60
N LEU A 148 -10.95 -12.13 -14.15
CA LEU A 148 -11.77 -12.12 -12.94
C LEU A 148 -13.03 -12.95 -13.06
N SER A 149 -13.62 -13.01 -14.27
CA SER A 149 -14.87 -13.77 -14.53
C SER A 149 -14.63 -15.22 -14.96
N THR A 150 -13.41 -15.58 -15.40
CA THR A 150 -13.08 -16.93 -15.87
C THR A 150 -12.21 -17.68 -14.86
N ASP A 151 -10.97 -17.22 -14.69
CA ASP A 151 -9.96 -17.94 -13.91
C ASP A 151 -10.10 -17.69 -12.39
N PHE A 152 -10.53 -16.49 -12.00
CA PHE A 152 -10.63 -16.04 -10.62
C PHE A 152 -12.09 -15.86 -10.14
N PHE A 153 -13.00 -16.67 -10.67
CA PHE A 153 -14.42 -16.61 -10.31
C PHE A 153 -14.66 -16.84 -8.82
N LEU A 154 -14.00 -17.81 -8.21
CA LEU A 154 -14.14 -18.14 -6.78
C LEU A 154 -13.68 -17.00 -5.85
N PRO A 155 -12.48 -16.41 -6.01
CA PRO A 155 -12.08 -15.21 -5.28
C PRO A 155 -13.04 -14.04 -5.48
N PHE A 156 -13.58 -13.84 -6.69
CA PHE A 156 -14.54 -12.77 -6.97
C PHE A 156 -15.84 -12.95 -6.18
N GLU A 157 -16.37 -14.16 -6.10
CA GLU A 157 -17.57 -14.46 -5.32
C GLU A 157 -17.32 -14.25 -3.80
N LEU A 158 -16.16 -14.69 -3.29
CA LEU A 158 -15.79 -14.44 -1.90
C LEU A 158 -15.70 -12.95 -1.55
N ILE A 159 -15.14 -12.13 -2.45
CA ILE A 159 -15.08 -10.68 -2.26
C ILE A 159 -16.47 -10.07 -2.18
N SER A 160 -17.42 -10.53 -3.00
CA SER A 160 -18.79 -10.04 -2.98
C SER A 160 -19.50 -10.32 -1.64
N ILE A 161 -19.27 -11.48 -1.05
CA ILE A 161 -19.77 -11.85 0.27
C ILE A 161 -19.13 -10.96 1.36
N ILE A 162 -17.81 -10.75 1.29
CA ILE A 162 -17.08 -9.89 2.22
C ILE A 162 -17.61 -8.46 2.18
N LEU A 163 -17.86 -7.91 0.98
CA LEU A 163 -18.43 -6.58 0.81
C LEU A 163 -19.84 -6.47 1.41
N LEU A 164 -20.67 -7.51 1.22
CA LEU A 164 -22.01 -7.55 1.82
C LEU A 164 -21.94 -7.55 3.34
N VAL A 165 -21.10 -8.38 3.92
CA VAL A 165 -20.90 -8.46 5.38
C VAL A 165 -20.35 -7.15 5.93
N ALA A 166 -19.39 -6.54 5.25
CA ALA A 166 -18.84 -5.24 5.63
C ALA A 166 -19.91 -4.14 5.62
N LEU A 167 -20.79 -4.12 4.61
CA LEU A 167 -21.88 -3.17 4.52
C LEU A 167 -22.87 -3.34 5.68
N ILE A 168 -23.30 -4.58 5.95
CA ILE A 168 -24.20 -4.88 7.06
C ILE A 168 -23.56 -4.51 8.39
N GLY A 169 -22.28 -4.84 8.58
CA GLY A 169 -21.52 -4.48 9.77
C GLY A 169 -21.44 -2.97 9.99
N ALA A 170 -21.15 -2.21 8.94
CA ALA A 170 -21.10 -0.74 9.01
C ALA A 170 -22.44 -0.14 9.40
N ILE A 171 -23.55 -0.64 8.83
CA ILE A 171 -24.92 -0.18 9.17
C ILE A 171 -25.26 -0.55 10.62
N ALA A 172 -24.92 -1.74 11.08
CA ALA A 172 -25.19 -2.19 12.44
C ALA A 172 -24.46 -1.32 13.48
N VAL A 173 -23.20 -0.98 13.22
CA VAL A 173 -22.41 -0.09 14.10
C VAL A 173 -22.92 1.34 14.07
N ALA A 174 -23.27 1.86 12.89
CA ALA A 174 -23.77 3.23 12.75
C ALA A 174 -25.15 3.45 13.41
N ARG A 175 -25.91 2.37 13.66
CA ARG A 175 -27.26 2.44 14.25
C ARG A 175 -27.24 2.42 15.79
N GLN A 176 -26.12 2.08 16.43
CA GLN A 176 -25.97 2.16 17.88
C GLN A 176 -25.76 3.61 18.35
#